data_7a45b599b5135ae2b724b8971b00ec14
#
_entry.id   7a45b599b5135ae2b724b8971b00ec14
#
_cell.length_a   1.000
_cell.length_b   1.000
_cell.length_c   1.000
_cell.angle_alpha   90.00
_cell.angle_beta   90.00
_cell.angle_gamma   90.00
#
_symmetry.space_group_name_H-M   'P 1'
#
loop_
_entity.id
_entity.type
_entity.pdbx_description
1 polymer ?
#
loop_
_entity_poly.entity_id
_entity_poly.type
_entity_poly.pdbx_seq_one_letter_code
_entity_poly.pdbx_strand_id
1 'polypeptide(L)'
;MRNHRLLLLAVSAYALASCNPFRHDSAVQVTTKDENLNSRWHATLATPAELAGAVQMNGSASMAPATKSGNTTVVLDLANATPGGLHPWQLHRGQCGADEGVFGAADLYHAAKVGSNGHATSSANVPITTPTTGSYFVIVRASAANDAMTVACGNLAPPTL
;
A
#
# COMPACT_ATOMS: atom_id res chain seq x y z
N MET A 1 19.90 -85.21 32.56
CA MET A 1 18.67 -84.50 32.62
C MET A 1 18.99 -83.08 33.08
N ARG A 2 19.24 -82.17 32.15
CA ARG A 2 19.57 -80.78 32.50
C ARG A 2 18.83 -79.86 31.59
N ASN A 3 17.84 -79.14 32.16
CA ASN A 3 17.02 -78.15 31.48
C ASN A 3 17.81 -76.84 31.31
N HIS A 4 18.08 -76.45 30.07
CA HIS A 4 18.56 -75.13 29.73
C HIS A 4 17.35 -74.23 29.36
N ARG A 5 17.06 -73.30 30.24
CA ARG A 5 16.12 -72.22 29.92
C ARG A 5 16.86 -71.12 29.15
N LEU A 6 16.49 -70.95 27.91
CA LEU A 6 16.92 -69.75 27.13
C LEU A 6 16.14 -68.53 27.58
N LEU A 7 16.88 -67.56 28.11
CA LEU A 7 16.34 -66.21 28.34
C LEU A 7 16.48 -65.42 27.03
N LEU A 8 15.33 -65.04 26.46
CA LEU A 8 15.26 -64.08 25.35
C LEU A 8 15.23 -62.68 25.95
N LEU A 9 16.33 -61.92 25.76
CA LEU A 9 16.40 -60.49 26.05
C LEU A 9 15.78 -59.70 24.88
N ALA A 10 14.62 -59.12 25.12
CA ALA A 10 13.99 -58.17 24.20
C ALA A 10 14.69 -56.81 24.34
N VAL A 11 15.42 -56.40 23.34
CA VAL A 11 15.99 -55.07 23.25
C VAL A 11 14.91 -54.14 22.68
N SER A 12 14.31 -53.31 23.52
CA SER A 12 13.38 -52.26 23.10
C SER A 12 14.21 -51.07 22.55
N ALA A 13 14.18 -50.87 21.25
CA ALA A 13 14.74 -49.68 20.61
C ALA A 13 13.77 -48.49 20.85
N TYR A 14 14.14 -47.59 21.71
CA TYR A 14 13.46 -46.27 21.82
C TYR A 14 13.88 -45.38 20.66
N ALA A 15 13.00 -45.21 19.69
CA ALA A 15 13.13 -44.20 18.67
C ALA A 15 12.88 -42.83 19.32
N LEU A 16 13.95 -42.06 19.53
CA LEU A 16 13.86 -40.65 19.90
C LEU A 16 13.40 -39.87 18.69
N ALA A 17 12.11 -39.54 18.63
CA ALA A 17 11.57 -38.56 17.70
C ALA A 17 12.13 -37.18 18.09
N SER A 18 13.18 -36.74 17.40
CA SER A 18 13.66 -35.36 17.46
C SER A 18 12.60 -34.44 16.87
N CYS A 19 11.74 -33.89 17.72
CA CYS A 19 10.99 -32.68 17.36
C CYS A 19 11.99 -31.55 17.22
N ASN A 20 12.28 -31.16 15.98
CA ASN A 20 13.07 -29.97 15.67
C ASN A 20 12.12 -28.76 15.66
N PRO A 21 12.04 -27.94 16.75
CA PRO A 21 11.08 -26.85 16.84
C PRO A 21 11.47 -25.59 16.04
N PHE A 22 12.54 -25.66 15.21
CA PHE A 22 13.07 -24.50 14.47
C PHE A 22 13.06 -24.67 12.95
N ARG A 23 12.10 -25.38 12.40
CA ARG A 23 11.78 -25.19 10.99
C ARG A 23 10.86 -23.95 10.91
N HIS A 24 11.46 -22.77 10.99
CA HIS A 24 10.87 -21.61 10.36
C HIS A 24 10.95 -21.84 8.86
N ASP A 25 9.93 -22.45 8.30
CA ASP A 25 9.62 -22.28 6.90
C ASP A 25 9.26 -20.80 6.71
N SER A 26 10.31 -20.00 6.50
CA SER A 26 10.15 -18.66 5.93
C SER A 26 9.82 -18.81 4.45
N ALA A 27 8.70 -19.49 4.16
CA ALA A 27 8.02 -19.29 2.91
C ALA A 27 7.62 -17.82 2.91
N VAL A 28 8.37 -17.00 2.17
CA VAL A 28 7.93 -15.65 1.84
C VAL A 28 6.56 -15.83 1.20
N GLN A 29 5.52 -15.58 1.98
CA GLN A 29 4.16 -15.48 1.49
C GLN A 29 4.17 -14.20 0.64
N VAL A 30 4.46 -14.34 -0.65
CA VAL A 30 4.13 -13.32 -1.63
C VAL A 30 2.61 -13.18 -1.56
N THR A 31 2.19 -12.21 -0.78
CA THR A 31 0.77 -11.95 -0.62
C THR A 31 0.26 -11.42 -1.95
N THR A 32 -0.91 -11.87 -2.37
CA THR A 32 -1.66 -11.38 -3.54
C THR A 32 -1.77 -9.84 -3.60
N LYS A 33 -1.42 -9.15 -2.53
CA LYS A 33 -1.30 -7.69 -2.44
C LYS A 33 -0.16 -7.13 -3.31
N ASP A 34 0.98 -7.83 -3.39
CA ASP A 34 2.13 -7.34 -4.17
C ASP A 34 1.92 -7.59 -5.67
N GLU A 35 1.30 -8.69 -6.06
CA GLU A 35 0.91 -8.95 -7.45
C GLU A 35 -0.13 -7.94 -7.96
N ASN A 36 -1.06 -7.50 -7.09
CA ASN A 36 -2.02 -6.46 -7.42
C ASN A 36 -1.40 -5.06 -7.59
N LEU A 37 -0.25 -4.77 -7.01
CA LEU A 37 0.43 -3.49 -7.19
C LEU A 37 1.05 -3.39 -8.59
N ASN A 38 1.58 -4.49 -9.12
CA ASN A 38 2.18 -4.52 -10.45
C ASN A 38 1.16 -4.39 -11.60
N SER A 39 -0.12 -4.66 -11.35
CA SER A 39 -1.20 -4.56 -12.34
C SER A 39 -1.87 -3.19 -12.39
N ARG A 40 -1.41 -2.23 -11.61
CA ARG A 40 -1.99 -0.88 -11.50
C ARG A 40 -0.90 0.20 -11.42
N TRP A 41 -1.26 1.40 -11.76
CA TRP A 41 -0.43 2.55 -11.45
C TRP A 41 -0.31 2.70 -9.93
N HIS A 42 0.88 2.96 -9.43
CA HIS A 42 1.12 3.10 -7.99
C HIS A 42 2.15 4.20 -7.69
N ALA A 43 2.02 4.84 -6.55
CA ALA A 43 2.93 5.85 -6.04
C ALA A 43 3.21 5.63 -4.55
N THR A 44 4.43 5.92 -4.14
CA THR A 44 4.74 6.22 -2.75
C THR A 44 4.69 7.72 -2.57
N LEU A 45 3.95 8.18 -1.55
CA LEU A 45 3.85 9.60 -1.21
C LEU A 45 4.81 9.92 -0.09
N ALA A 46 5.46 11.07 -0.21
CA ALA A 46 6.34 11.61 0.82
C ALA A 46 6.10 13.11 0.98
N THR A 47 6.41 13.61 2.16
CA THR A 47 6.45 15.06 2.41
C THR A 47 7.55 15.69 1.56
N PRO A 48 7.30 16.84 0.89
CA PRO A 48 8.31 17.60 0.19
C PRO A 48 9.49 17.98 1.09
N ALA A 49 10.70 18.00 0.54
CA ALA A 49 11.93 18.21 1.30
C ALA A 49 11.92 19.51 2.12
N GLU A 50 11.25 20.55 1.62
CA GLU A 50 11.12 21.85 2.26
C GLU A 50 10.33 21.79 3.59
N LEU A 51 9.49 20.76 3.76
CA LEU A 51 8.65 20.55 4.93
C LEU A 51 9.09 19.38 5.79
N ALA A 52 10.13 18.64 5.41
CA ALA A 52 10.54 17.37 6.04
C ALA A 52 10.88 17.48 7.55
N GLY A 53 11.20 18.68 8.05
CA GLY A 53 11.42 18.94 9.48
C GLY A 53 10.15 19.25 10.28
N ALA A 54 9.07 19.66 9.62
CA ALA A 54 7.82 20.09 10.24
C ALA A 54 6.67 19.12 10.02
N VAL A 55 6.69 18.38 8.92
CA VAL A 55 5.67 17.42 8.51
C VAL A 55 6.38 16.09 8.18
N GLN A 56 5.77 14.97 8.55
CA GLN A 56 6.30 13.64 8.24
C GLN A 56 5.20 12.73 7.64
N MET A 57 4.29 13.32 6.87
CA MET A 57 3.23 12.58 6.22
C MET A 57 3.83 11.69 5.12
N ASN A 58 3.38 10.44 5.10
CA ASN A 58 3.70 9.51 4.03
C ASN A 58 2.45 8.71 3.63
N GLY A 59 2.57 7.89 2.60
CA GLY A 59 1.46 7.09 2.15
C GLY A 59 1.70 6.43 0.83
N SER A 60 0.61 5.95 0.24
CA SER A 60 0.59 5.38 -1.10
C SER A 60 -0.63 5.86 -1.87
N ALA A 61 -0.53 5.82 -3.18
CA ALA A 61 -1.69 5.99 -4.05
C ALA A 61 -1.67 4.96 -5.17
N SER A 62 -2.85 4.63 -5.67
CA SER A 62 -2.98 3.76 -6.84
C SER A 62 -4.09 4.23 -7.76
N MET A 63 -3.95 3.91 -9.05
CA MET A 63 -4.93 4.18 -10.09
C MET A 63 -5.13 2.90 -10.92
N ALA A 64 -6.37 2.49 -11.11
CA ALA A 64 -6.72 1.28 -11.84
C ALA A 64 -8.09 1.41 -12.54
N PRO A 65 -8.40 0.57 -13.54
CA PRO A 65 -9.74 0.50 -14.08
C PRO A 65 -10.78 0.23 -13.00
N ALA A 66 -11.86 1.00 -13.02
CA ALA A 66 -12.98 0.78 -12.12
C ALA A 66 -13.84 -0.42 -12.60
N THR A 67 -14.67 -0.95 -11.70
CA THR A 67 -15.67 -1.98 -12.05
C THR A 67 -16.60 -1.48 -13.14
N LYS A 68 -16.98 -0.20 -13.12
CA LYS A 68 -17.72 0.43 -14.20
C LYS A 68 -16.78 0.72 -15.36
N SER A 69 -17.05 0.13 -16.52
CA SER A 69 -16.30 0.37 -17.76
C SER A 69 -16.20 1.86 -18.10
N GLY A 70 -15.04 2.30 -18.58
CA GLY A 70 -14.76 3.70 -18.92
C GLY A 70 -14.43 4.60 -17.74
N ASN A 71 -14.42 4.06 -16.51
CA ASN A 71 -14.03 4.81 -15.31
C ASN A 71 -12.68 4.34 -14.77
N THR A 72 -12.06 5.22 -14.02
CA THR A 72 -10.83 4.96 -13.24
C THR A 72 -11.13 5.11 -11.76
N THR A 73 -10.70 4.14 -10.96
CA THR A 73 -10.66 4.28 -9.50
C THR A 73 -9.28 4.73 -9.08
N VAL A 74 -9.23 5.80 -8.29
CA VAL A 74 -8.02 6.29 -7.63
C VAL A 74 -8.17 6.07 -6.13
N VAL A 75 -7.17 5.47 -5.49
CA VAL A 75 -7.17 5.22 -4.04
C VAL A 75 -5.96 5.92 -3.44
N LEU A 76 -6.18 6.55 -2.30
CA LEU A 76 -5.18 7.20 -1.45
C LEU A 76 -5.17 6.54 -0.08
N ASP A 77 -3.99 6.18 0.41
CA ASP A 77 -3.74 5.78 1.80
C ASP A 77 -2.67 6.68 2.40
N LEU A 78 -2.98 7.30 3.53
CA LEU A 78 -2.09 8.19 4.28
C LEU A 78 -1.71 7.58 5.63
N ALA A 79 -0.49 7.85 6.05
CA ALA A 79 0.02 7.54 7.37
C ALA A 79 0.80 8.74 7.95
N ASN A 80 0.98 8.74 9.26
CA ASN A 80 1.64 9.82 10.01
C ASN A 80 1.01 11.20 9.78
N ALA A 81 -0.27 11.23 9.46
CA ALA A 81 -1.05 12.46 9.35
C ALA A 81 -1.60 12.89 10.72
N THR A 82 -1.86 14.17 10.89
CA THR A 82 -2.40 14.70 12.16
C THR A 82 -3.79 14.13 12.42
N PRO A 83 -4.04 13.44 13.55
CA PRO A 83 -5.35 12.91 13.88
C PRO A 83 -6.46 13.95 13.82
N GLY A 84 -7.60 13.60 13.21
CA GLY A 84 -8.73 14.49 12.98
C GLY A 84 -8.57 15.48 11.83
N GLY A 85 -7.40 15.48 11.16
CA GLY A 85 -7.14 16.32 9.99
C GLY A 85 -8.06 15.99 8.81
N LEU A 86 -8.30 16.98 7.96
CA LEU A 86 -8.98 16.85 6.68
C LEU A 86 -8.05 17.35 5.59
N HIS A 87 -7.56 16.44 4.77
CA HIS A 87 -6.59 16.72 3.72
C HIS A 87 -7.24 16.63 2.35
N PRO A 88 -7.43 17.75 1.63
CA PRO A 88 -7.76 17.72 0.21
C PRO A 88 -6.65 17.02 -0.56
N TRP A 89 -7.04 16.23 -1.54
CA TRP A 89 -6.10 15.50 -2.39
C TRP A 89 -6.67 15.33 -3.79
N GLN A 90 -5.81 15.17 -4.77
CA GLN A 90 -6.20 14.99 -6.16
C GLN A 90 -5.14 14.20 -6.92
N LEU A 91 -5.58 13.48 -7.96
CA LEU A 91 -4.71 12.96 -9.01
C LEU A 91 -4.57 14.03 -10.09
N HIS A 92 -3.36 14.31 -10.50
CA HIS A 92 -3.03 15.29 -11.55
C HIS A 92 -2.26 14.62 -12.68
N ARG A 93 -2.27 15.26 -13.84
CA ARG A 93 -1.34 14.99 -14.94
C ARG A 93 -0.04 15.74 -14.68
N GLY A 94 1.08 15.21 -15.22
CA GLY A 94 2.42 15.76 -15.01
C GLY A 94 3.17 15.04 -13.89
N GLN A 95 3.94 15.77 -13.11
CA GLN A 95 4.78 15.25 -12.04
C GLN A 95 4.73 16.17 -10.82
N CYS A 96 5.15 15.67 -9.65
CA CYS A 96 5.35 16.53 -8.48
C CYS A 96 6.26 17.71 -8.83
N GLY A 97 5.74 18.93 -8.66
CA GLY A 97 6.44 20.17 -9.03
C GLY A 97 6.24 20.64 -10.49
N ALA A 98 5.62 19.83 -11.35
CA ALA A 98 5.29 20.18 -12.74
C ALA A 98 3.85 19.74 -13.06
N ASP A 99 2.90 20.55 -12.59
CA ASP A 99 1.46 20.27 -12.63
C ASP A 99 0.85 20.67 -13.97
N GLU A 100 0.18 19.73 -14.63
CA GLU A 100 -0.54 19.90 -15.89
C GLU A 100 -2.08 19.84 -15.70
N GLY A 101 -2.55 19.92 -14.46
CA GLY A 101 -3.95 19.97 -14.09
C GLY A 101 -4.55 18.64 -13.62
N VAL A 102 -5.70 18.77 -12.96
CA VAL A 102 -6.41 17.64 -12.33
C VAL A 102 -6.83 16.59 -13.36
N PHE A 103 -6.70 15.34 -13.02
CA PHE A 103 -7.24 14.22 -13.78
C PHE A 103 -8.72 14.04 -13.49
N GLY A 104 -9.57 14.57 -14.35
CA GLY A 104 -11.03 14.60 -14.17
C GLY A 104 -11.51 15.86 -13.45
N ALA A 105 -12.70 15.79 -12.88
CA ALA A 105 -13.30 16.91 -12.13
C ALA A 105 -12.80 16.92 -10.68
N ALA A 106 -12.48 18.10 -10.17
CA ALA A 106 -11.86 18.27 -8.85
C ALA A 106 -12.80 17.86 -7.68
N ASP A 107 -14.10 18.01 -7.86
CA ASP A 107 -15.15 17.68 -6.88
C ASP A 107 -15.33 16.15 -6.67
N LEU A 108 -14.75 15.33 -7.52
CA LEU A 108 -14.74 13.87 -7.35
C LEU A 108 -13.81 13.39 -6.23
N TYR A 109 -12.85 14.23 -5.83
CA TYR A 109 -11.85 13.92 -4.82
C TYR A 109 -12.26 14.45 -3.46
N HIS A 110 -12.95 13.63 -2.67
CA HIS A 110 -13.34 14.01 -1.32
C HIS A 110 -12.13 14.01 -0.37
N ALA A 111 -12.04 15.02 0.48
CA ALA A 111 -10.92 15.16 1.41
C ALA A 111 -10.72 13.91 2.28
N ALA A 112 -9.47 13.48 2.43
CA ALA A 112 -9.11 12.37 3.28
C ALA A 112 -9.27 12.77 4.76
N LYS A 113 -10.12 12.05 5.49
CA LYS A 113 -10.36 12.27 6.93
C LYS A 113 -9.43 11.36 7.73
N VAL A 114 -8.57 11.96 8.54
CA VAL A 114 -7.60 11.23 9.35
C VAL A 114 -8.25 10.71 10.63
N GLY A 115 -8.07 9.41 10.86
CA GLY A 115 -8.50 8.75 12.10
C GLY A 115 -7.62 9.11 13.29
N SER A 116 -8.03 8.68 14.49
CA SER A 116 -7.26 8.88 15.73
C SER A 116 -5.87 8.22 15.73
N ASN A 117 -5.66 7.25 14.84
CA ASN A 117 -4.39 6.53 14.66
C ASN A 117 -3.44 7.18 13.65
N GLY A 118 -3.77 8.37 13.12
CA GLY A 118 -2.96 9.08 12.13
C GLY A 118 -3.03 8.51 10.72
N HIS A 119 -3.99 7.61 10.42
CA HIS A 119 -4.21 7.04 9.09
C HIS A 119 -5.49 7.58 8.45
N ALA A 120 -5.47 7.67 7.12
CA ALA A 120 -6.64 7.96 6.32
C ALA A 120 -6.62 7.16 5.03
N THR A 121 -7.80 6.67 4.61
CA THR A 121 -8.02 6.12 3.28
C THR A 121 -9.11 6.93 2.60
N SER A 122 -8.90 7.28 1.34
CA SER A 122 -9.89 7.96 0.50
C SER A 122 -9.85 7.41 -0.91
N SER A 123 -10.95 7.54 -1.65
CA SER A 123 -11.01 7.10 -3.04
C SER A 123 -11.84 8.05 -3.90
N ALA A 124 -11.50 8.12 -5.17
CA ALA A 124 -12.26 8.82 -6.19
C ALA A 124 -12.58 7.88 -7.36
N ASN A 125 -13.76 8.02 -7.92
CA ASN A 125 -14.19 7.32 -9.13
C ASN A 125 -14.35 8.33 -10.26
N VAL A 126 -13.37 8.34 -11.16
CA VAL A 126 -13.26 9.35 -12.22
C VAL A 126 -13.83 8.77 -13.50
N PRO A 127 -14.80 9.44 -14.17
CA PRO A 127 -15.42 8.94 -15.41
C PRO A 127 -14.51 9.19 -16.62
N ILE A 128 -13.30 8.69 -16.55
CA ILE A 128 -12.28 8.70 -17.60
C ILE A 128 -11.66 7.29 -17.62
N THR A 129 -11.46 6.73 -18.79
CA THR A 129 -10.78 5.44 -18.95
C THR A 129 -9.35 5.53 -18.39
N THR A 130 -8.95 4.51 -17.64
CA THR A 130 -7.59 4.46 -17.07
C THR A 130 -6.55 4.52 -18.18
N PRO A 131 -5.64 5.50 -18.12
CA PRO A 131 -4.60 5.65 -19.12
C PRO A 131 -3.58 4.50 -19.02
N THR A 132 -3.01 4.14 -20.16
CA THR A 132 -1.93 3.15 -20.28
C THR A 132 -0.54 3.81 -20.38
N THR A 133 -0.50 5.10 -20.67
CA THR A 133 0.73 5.89 -20.83
C THR A 133 0.53 7.28 -20.22
N GLY A 134 1.60 8.04 -20.09
CA GLY A 134 1.60 9.39 -19.56
C GLY A 134 2.31 9.51 -18.21
N SER A 135 2.27 10.71 -17.64
CA SER A 135 2.80 11.01 -16.31
C SER A 135 1.67 11.49 -15.43
N TYR A 136 1.59 10.94 -14.24
CA TYR A 136 0.56 11.24 -13.26
C TYR A 136 1.17 11.30 -11.87
N PHE A 137 0.59 12.13 -11.00
CA PHE A 137 1.01 12.21 -9.61
C PHE A 137 -0.17 12.51 -8.70
N VAL A 138 -0.07 12.09 -7.45
CA VAL A 138 -1.04 12.44 -6.41
C VAL A 138 -0.45 13.53 -5.54
N ILE A 139 -1.26 14.55 -5.27
CA ILE A 139 -0.93 15.66 -4.39
C ILE A 139 -1.89 15.67 -3.21
N VAL A 140 -1.35 15.93 -2.01
CA VAL A 140 -2.12 16.07 -0.76
C VAL A 140 -1.84 17.46 -0.20
N ARG A 141 -2.90 18.20 0.10
CA ARG A 141 -2.86 19.57 0.62
C ARG A 141 -2.97 19.60 2.15
N ALA A 142 -2.45 20.66 2.74
CA ALA A 142 -2.47 20.81 4.20
C ALA A 142 -3.90 20.85 4.77
N SER A 143 -4.78 21.63 4.17
CA SER A 143 -6.20 21.73 4.52
C SER A 143 -6.95 22.49 3.42
N ALA A 144 -8.27 22.56 3.50
CA ALA A 144 -9.08 23.39 2.61
C ALA A 144 -8.80 24.91 2.79
N ALA A 145 -8.39 25.34 3.98
CA ALA A 145 -8.01 26.73 4.25
C ALA A 145 -6.57 27.05 3.79
N ASN A 146 -5.76 26.03 3.56
CA ASN A 146 -4.37 26.15 3.09
C ASN A 146 -4.13 25.14 1.96
N ASP A 147 -4.87 25.30 0.89
CA ASP A 147 -4.83 24.43 -0.31
C ASP A 147 -3.60 24.68 -1.21
N ALA A 148 -2.91 25.79 -1.02
CA ALA A 148 -1.65 26.06 -1.71
C ALA A 148 -0.48 25.22 -1.16
N MET A 149 -0.54 24.78 0.12
CA MET A 149 0.53 24.02 0.75
C MET A 149 0.39 22.52 0.46
N THR A 150 1.34 21.98 -0.28
CA THR A 150 1.49 20.54 -0.49
C THR A 150 2.20 19.89 0.68
N VAL A 151 1.56 18.94 1.36
CA VAL A 151 2.12 18.21 2.51
C VAL A 151 2.59 16.80 2.16
N ALA A 152 2.09 16.24 1.07
CA ALA A 152 2.64 15.01 0.48
C ALA A 152 2.42 15.00 -1.05
N CYS A 153 3.35 14.38 -1.76
CA CYS A 153 3.28 14.20 -3.20
C CYS A 153 3.94 12.88 -3.61
N GLY A 154 3.46 12.26 -4.69
CA GLY A 154 4.07 11.04 -5.23
C GLY A 154 3.74 10.84 -6.70
N ASN A 155 4.77 10.61 -7.51
CA ASN A 155 4.61 10.28 -8.93
C ASN A 155 4.18 8.83 -9.10
N LEU A 156 3.18 8.56 -9.94
CA LEU A 156 2.72 7.23 -10.23
C LEU A 156 3.66 6.52 -11.22
N ALA A 157 4.12 5.35 -10.83
CA ALA A 157 4.75 4.42 -11.75
C ALA A 157 3.68 3.63 -12.53
N PRO A 158 3.87 3.38 -13.82
CA PRO A 158 2.93 2.58 -14.62
C PRO A 158 2.93 1.12 -14.17
N PRO A 159 1.87 0.36 -14.48
CA PRO A 159 1.86 -1.09 -14.26
C PRO A 159 3.00 -1.76 -15.04
N THR A 160 3.68 -2.71 -14.40
CA THR A 160 4.67 -3.58 -15.05
C THR A 160 3.93 -4.78 -15.64
N LEU A 161 3.95 -4.91 -16.96
CA LEU A 161 3.38 -6.04 -17.70
C LEU A 161 4.29 -7.26 -17.63
#